data_ab0740faa2b1410a1fc273a958f268fb
#
_entry.id   ab0740faa2b1410a1fc273a958f268fb
#
_cell.length_a   1.000
_cell.length_b   1.000
_cell.length_c   1.000
_cell.angle_alpha   90.00
_cell.angle_beta   90.00
_cell.angle_gamma   90.00
#
_symmetry.space_group_name_H-M   'P 1'
#
loop_
_entity.id
_entity.type
_entity.pdbx_description
1 polymer ?
#
loop_
_entity_poly.entity_id
_entity_poly.type
_entity_poly.pdbx_seq_one_letter_code
_entity_poly.pdbx_strand_id
1 'polypeptide(L)'
;GMINIHDIEWGNTGLWAVNSSFSCLCTIDPSYSFVPQWKPPFIETLTPEDRCHLNGMTLRDGEPAYVTTFSQYEDRKQWRDSDKHTGTLIDVKRNEVVVSGLAMPHSPRWHNGRVYFCHSGLGHLNCYHPDTGEMEVIAELPGFTRGIDIYGSIMFVGLSRKRQSDVTSPGLVTEDSEKTCSGIWLFNLDTHEVIGTIKFQGNVDQIYDIAILYNTSFPEVIEPDHPRMRNHFSHPGLPT
;
A
#
# COMPACT_ATOMS: atom_id res chain seq x y z
N GLY A 1 19.14 5.28 12.26
CA GLY A 1 18.59 3.94 12.00
C GLY A 1 17.54 3.98 10.90
N MET A 2 17.23 2.85 10.30
CA MET A 2 16.16 2.76 9.30
C MET A 2 14.80 2.74 9.98
N ILE A 3 13.84 3.54 9.46
CA ILE A 3 12.46 3.58 9.95
C ILE A 3 11.52 2.67 9.14
N ASN A 4 12.00 2.00 8.10
CA ASN A 4 11.26 1.10 7.21
C ASN A 4 9.97 1.76 6.71
N ILE A 5 10.11 2.74 5.83
CA ILE A 5 8.97 3.39 5.18
C ILE A 5 8.33 2.38 4.21
N HIS A 6 7.02 2.16 4.35
CA HIS A 6 6.26 1.24 3.51
C HIS A 6 5.30 1.93 2.56
N ASP A 7 4.88 3.15 2.86
CA ASP A 7 4.03 3.97 1.99
C ASP A 7 4.30 5.45 2.25
N ILE A 8 4.10 6.29 1.24
CA ILE A 8 4.24 7.75 1.33
C ILE A 8 3.15 8.42 0.50
N GLU A 9 2.64 9.55 0.98
CA GLU A 9 1.66 10.34 0.24
C GLU A 9 1.76 11.82 0.62
N TRP A 10 1.53 12.71 -0.36
CA TRP A 10 1.49 14.15 -0.13
C TRP A 10 0.14 14.58 0.38
N GLY A 11 0.11 15.13 1.60
CA GLY A 11 -1.07 15.71 2.21
C GLY A 11 -1.01 17.23 2.33
N ASN A 12 -2.02 17.80 2.98
CA ASN A 12 -2.13 19.25 3.18
C ASN A 12 -0.98 19.84 4.00
N THR A 13 -0.40 19.06 4.90
CA THR A 13 0.67 19.46 5.83
C THR A 13 2.07 19.02 5.37
N GLY A 14 2.20 18.44 4.18
CA GLY A 14 3.45 17.95 3.62
C GLY A 14 3.45 16.44 3.38
N LEU A 15 4.63 15.85 3.32
CA LEU A 15 4.82 14.43 3.05
C LEU A 15 4.51 13.61 4.30
N TRP A 16 3.51 12.74 4.18
CA TRP A 16 3.21 11.69 5.15
C TRP A 16 3.96 10.42 4.82
N ALA A 17 4.34 9.66 5.84
CA ALA A 17 5.01 8.38 5.69
C ALA A 17 4.48 7.35 6.68
N VAL A 18 4.37 6.11 6.21
CA VAL A 18 4.11 4.94 7.03
C VAL A 18 5.42 4.42 7.59
N ASN A 19 5.65 4.62 8.89
CA ASN A 19 6.82 4.17 9.62
C ASN A 19 6.54 2.82 10.28
N SER A 20 6.83 1.73 9.57
CA SER A 20 6.56 0.38 10.06
C SER A 20 7.43 0.00 11.26
N SER A 21 8.67 0.50 11.32
CA SER A 21 9.53 0.21 12.47
C SER A 21 8.92 0.68 13.77
N PHE A 22 8.30 1.86 13.80
CA PHE A 22 7.69 2.45 14.99
C PHE A 22 6.16 2.25 15.06
N SER A 23 5.58 1.59 14.06
CA SER A 23 4.13 1.37 13.98
C SER A 23 3.33 2.68 14.07
N CYS A 24 3.73 3.71 13.29
CA CYS A 24 3.08 5.02 13.31
C CYS A 24 3.02 5.66 11.92
N LEU A 25 2.10 6.59 11.76
CA LEU A 25 2.18 7.60 10.70
C LEU A 25 3.06 8.75 11.18
N CYS A 26 3.87 9.26 10.29
CA CYS A 26 4.78 10.36 10.61
C CYS A 26 4.92 11.34 9.44
N THR A 27 5.39 12.54 9.77
CA THR A 27 5.81 13.55 8.81
C THR A 27 7.32 13.74 8.86
N ILE A 28 7.87 14.37 7.81
CA ILE A 28 9.29 14.66 7.70
C ILE A 28 9.56 16.08 8.24
N ASP A 29 10.58 16.21 9.05
CA ASP A 29 11.05 17.48 9.62
C ASP A 29 12.57 17.53 9.59
N PRO A 30 13.20 18.68 9.22
CA PRO A 30 14.66 18.78 9.14
C PRO A 30 15.40 18.60 10.47
N SER A 31 14.73 18.83 11.59
CA SER A 31 15.31 18.77 12.94
C SER A 31 15.26 17.38 13.57
N TYR A 32 14.44 16.48 13.01
CA TYR A 32 14.19 15.15 13.57
C TYR A 32 14.30 14.07 12.49
N SER A 33 14.54 12.84 12.90
CA SER A 33 14.51 11.69 11.97
C SER A 33 13.11 11.45 11.40
N PHE A 34 12.08 11.76 12.15
CA PHE A 34 10.67 11.79 11.78
C PHE A 34 9.87 12.41 12.93
N VAL A 35 8.66 12.88 12.64
CA VAL A 35 7.72 13.39 13.65
C VAL A 35 6.48 12.51 13.68
N PRO A 36 6.25 11.71 14.74
CA PRO A 36 5.06 10.88 14.86
C PRO A 36 3.81 11.75 14.94
N GLN A 37 2.78 11.38 14.18
CA GLN A 37 1.50 12.10 14.14
C GLN A 37 0.35 11.25 14.66
N TRP A 38 0.37 9.94 14.38
CA TRP A 38 -0.66 9.00 14.77
C TRP A 38 -0.09 7.59 14.89
N LYS A 39 -0.71 6.77 15.73
CA LYS A 39 -0.42 5.33 15.89
C LYS A 39 -1.70 4.54 16.05
N PRO A 40 -1.74 3.24 15.68
CA PRO A 40 -2.88 2.37 15.92
C PRO A 40 -3.32 2.36 17.40
N PRO A 41 -4.63 2.21 17.68
CA PRO A 41 -5.16 2.30 19.05
C PRO A 41 -4.61 1.23 20.00
N PHE A 42 -4.16 0.10 19.48
CA PHE A 42 -3.58 -1.01 20.23
C PHE A 42 -2.06 -0.91 20.42
N ILE A 43 -1.39 0.10 19.86
CA ILE A 43 0.05 0.34 20.09
C ILE A 43 0.21 1.31 21.25
N GLU A 44 0.74 0.85 22.39
CA GLU A 44 0.90 1.69 23.58
C GLU A 44 2.06 2.66 23.44
N THR A 45 3.24 2.19 23.02
CA THR A 45 4.48 2.98 22.97
C THR A 45 5.14 2.93 21.59
N LEU A 46 5.82 4.02 21.22
CA LEU A 46 6.59 4.09 19.97
C LEU A 46 7.99 3.52 20.21
N THR A 47 8.22 2.30 19.73
CA THR A 47 9.51 1.61 19.80
C THR A 47 9.87 1.02 18.43
N PRO A 48 11.17 0.91 18.06
CA PRO A 48 11.59 0.42 16.74
C PRO A 48 11.52 -1.11 16.65
N GLU A 49 10.33 -1.68 16.85
CA GLU A 49 10.12 -3.13 17.00
C GLU A 49 9.28 -3.77 15.90
N ASP A 50 8.70 -2.95 14.99
CA ASP A 50 7.84 -3.46 13.89
C ASP A 50 6.72 -4.38 14.42
N ARG A 51 5.96 -3.88 15.40
CA ARG A 51 5.02 -4.70 16.20
C ARG A 51 3.83 -5.20 15.39
N CYS A 52 3.09 -4.29 14.75
CA CYS A 52 1.89 -4.63 13.98
C CYS A 52 2.14 -4.65 12.46
N HIS A 53 3.32 -4.29 12.01
CA HIS A 53 3.64 -4.09 10.61
C HIS A 53 2.64 -3.18 9.89
N LEU A 54 2.56 -1.93 10.37
CA LEU A 54 1.82 -0.87 9.68
C LEU A 54 2.44 -0.68 8.29
N ASN A 55 1.65 -0.80 7.20
CA ASN A 55 2.26 -0.91 5.88
C ASN A 55 1.63 -0.06 4.76
N GLY A 56 0.38 0.32 4.87
CA GLY A 56 -0.27 1.13 3.84
C GLY A 56 -1.09 2.25 4.44
N MET A 57 -1.24 3.33 3.69
CA MET A 57 -2.01 4.50 4.06
C MET A 57 -2.77 5.03 2.85
N THR A 58 -3.91 5.66 3.08
CA THR A 58 -4.56 6.52 2.09
C THR A 58 -5.03 7.81 2.72
N LEU A 59 -4.93 8.89 1.97
CA LEU A 59 -5.45 10.19 2.38
C LEU A 59 -6.88 10.39 1.87
N ARG A 60 -7.63 11.19 2.60
CA ARG A 60 -8.90 11.78 2.19
C ARG A 60 -8.85 13.27 2.49
N ASP A 61 -9.12 14.09 1.49
CA ASP A 61 -9.06 15.55 1.62
C ASP A 61 -7.69 16.05 2.12
N GLY A 62 -6.59 15.34 1.74
CA GLY A 62 -5.22 15.67 2.12
C GLY A 62 -4.81 15.28 3.54
N GLU A 63 -5.62 14.49 4.26
CA GLU A 63 -5.34 14.01 5.61
C GLU A 63 -5.43 12.48 5.67
N PRO A 64 -4.62 11.79 6.50
CA PRO A 64 -4.70 10.34 6.66
C PRO A 64 -6.10 9.87 7.05
N ALA A 65 -6.65 8.95 6.27
CA ALA A 65 -8.00 8.46 6.46
C ALA A 65 -8.06 6.98 6.87
N TYR A 66 -7.34 6.13 6.16
CA TYR A 66 -7.30 4.70 6.46
C TYR A 66 -5.89 4.16 6.35
N VAL A 67 -5.58 3.15 7.18
CA VAL A 67 -4.31 2.43 7.16
C VAL A 67 -4.53 0.92 7.24
N THR A 68 -3.55 0.17 6.76
CA THR A 68 -3.51 -1.29 6.88
C THR A 68 -2.39 -1.75 7.78
N THR A 69 -2.64 -2.81 8.56
CA THR A 69 -1.63 -3.51 9.37
C THR A 69 -1.68 -5.01 9.10
N PHE A 70 -0.58 -5.72 9.38
CA PHE A 70 -0.57 -7.20 9.29
C PHE A 70 -1.13 -7.86 10.54
N SER A 71 -1.17 -7.15 11.66
CA SER A 71 -1.66 -7.68 12.93
C SER A 71 -2.04 -6.56 13.89
N GLN A 72 -2.58 -6.97 15.04
CA GLN A 72 -2.81 -6.11 16.20
C GLN A 72 -1.85 -6.46 17.36
N TYR A 73 -0.74 -7.12 17.07
CA TYR A 73 0.24 -7.53 18.08
C TYR A 73 1.06 -6.34 18.57
N GLU A 74 1.46 -6.41 19.83
CA GLU A 74 2.32 -5.43 20.48
C GLU A 74 3.76 -5.93 20.73
N ASP A 75 4.03 -7.20 20.51
CA ASP A 75 5.36 -7.75 20.65
C ASP A 75 6.19 -7.58 19.38
N ARG A 76 7.50 -7.45 19.58
CA ARG A 76 8.47 -7.25 18.50
C ARG A 76 8.35 -8.30 17.41
N LYS A 77 7.95 -7.87 16.20
CA LYS A 77 7.86 -8.70 14.98
C LYS A 77 7.01 -9.97 15.14
N GLN A 78 6.15 -10.05 16.12
CA GLN A 78 5.32 -11.24 16.39
C GLN A 78 4.48 -11.64 15.17
N TRP A 79 4.08 -10.70 14.36
CA TRP A 79 3.33 -10.94 13.12
C TRP A 79 4.04 -11.89 12.13
N ARG A 80 5.39 -12.03 12.23
CA ARG A 80 6.16 -12.91 11.34
C ARG A 80 5.90 -14.39 11.59
N ASP A 81 5.75 -14.75 12.83
CA ASP A 81 5.67 -16.15 13.29
C ASP A 81 4.24 -16.53 13.72
N SER A 82 3.28 -15.60 13.61
CA SER A 82 1.88 -15.80 13.97
C SER A 82 0.98 -15.99 12.74
N ASP A 83 -0.30 -16.25 13.00
CA ASP A 83 -1.34 -16.35 11.97
C ASP A 83 -1.33 -15.13 11.04
N LYS A 84 -1.43 -15.36 9.74
CA LYS A 84 -1.40 -14.32 8.72
C LYS A 84 -2.77 -13.66 8.50
N HIS A 85 -3.83 -14.20 9.08
CA HIS A 85 -5.20 -13.66 9.01
C HIS A 85 -5.55 -12.71 10.18
N THR A 86 -4.57 -11.97 10.67
CA THR A 86 -4.74 -11.05 11.80
C THR A 86 -4.64 -9.58 11.40
N GLY A 87 -4.52 -9.30 10.11
CA GLY A 87 -4.42 -7.95 9.56
C GLY A 87 -5.70 -7.13 9.71
N THR A 88 -5.56 -5.82 9.61
CA THR A 88 -6.67 -4.86 9.81
C THR A 88 -6.70 -3.76 8.78
N LEU A 89 -7.89 -3.18 8.60
CA LEU A 89 -8.11 -1.84 8.07
C LEU A 89 -8.58 -0.96 9.24
N ILE A 90 -7.96 0.21 9.42
CA ILE A 90 -8.22 1.12 10.53
C ILE A 90 -8.65 2.48 9.98
N ASP A 91 -9.76 3.01 10.50
CA ASP A 91 -10.14 4.42 10.30
C ASP A 91 -9.29 5.30 11.23
N VAL A 92 -8.42 6.10 10.65
CA VAL A 92 -7.46 6.95 11.38
C VAL A 92 -8.17 8.02 12.21
N LYS A 93 -9.21 8.64 11.62
CA LYS A 93 -9.95 9.73 12.27
C LYS A 93 -10.77 9.24 13.45
N ARG A 94 -11.42 8.08 13.33
CA ARG A 94 -12.18 7.45 14.42
C ARG A 94 -11.27 6.75 15.42
N ASN A 95 -10.04 6.45 15.00
CA ASN A 95 -9.09 5.62 15.73
C ASN A 95 -9.64 4.22 16.05
N GLU A 96 -10.32 3.61 15.06
CA GLU A 96 -11.05 2.35 15.20
C GLU A 96 -10.65 1.35 14.12
N VAL A 97 -10.52 0.08 14.50
CA VAL A 97 -10.40 -1.05 13.57
C VAL A 97 -11.76 -1.27 12.93
N VAL A 98 -11.89 -1.02 11.63
CA VAL A 98 -13.15 -1.16 10.88
C VAL A 98 -13.28 -2.50 10.17
N VAL A 99 -12.16 -3.16 9.83
CA VAL A 99 -12.11 -4.53 9.32
C VAL A 99 -10.95 -5.27 9.98
N SER A 100 -11.18 -6.50 10.38
CA SER A 100 -10.18 -7.40 10.96
C SER A 100 -10.18 -8.78 10.25
N GLY A 101 -9.22 -9.63 10.56
CA GLY A 101 -9.13 -10.95 9.95
C GLY A 101 -8.56 -10.93 8.53
N LEU A 102 -7.87 -9.86 8.14
CA LEU A 102 -7.28 -9.72 6.81
C LEU A 102 -5.94 -10.45 6.72
N ALA A 103 -5.73 -11.17 5.61
CA ALA A 103 -4.46 -11.81 5.30
C ALA A 103 -3.50 -10.82 4.62
N MET A 104 -2.59 -10.24 5.39
CA MET A 104 -1.51 -9.37 4.90
C MET A 104 -2.01 -8.23 3.99
N PRO A 105 -2.95 -7.37 4.43
CA PRO A 105 -3.51 -6.31 3.58
C PRO A 105 -2.47 -5.24 3.22
N HIS A 106 -2.60 -4.65 2.00
CA HIS A 106 -1.73 -3.58 1.49
C HIS A 106 -2.49 -2.52 0.72
N SER A 107 -1.81 -1.40 0.49
CA SER A 107 -2.16 -0.39 -0.52
C SER A 107 -3.62 0.08 -0.46
N PRO A 108 -4.12 0.56 0.69
CA PRO A 108 -5.43 1.17 0.73
C PRO A 108 -5.44 2.42 -0.16
N ARG A 109 -6.55 2.65 -0.89
CA ARG A 109 -6.76 3.85 -1.71
C ARG A 109 -8.19 4.34 -1.55
N TRP A 110 -8.32 5.58 -1.11
CA TRP A 110 -9.61 6.27 -1.05
C TRP A 110 -10.03 6.75 -2.45
N HIS A 111 -11.20 6.35 -2.89
CA HIS A 111 -11.76 6.80 -4.16
C HIS A 111 -13.29 6.81 -4.11
N ASN A 112 -13.91 7.94 -4.46
CA ASN A 112 -15.37 8.10 -4.58
C ASN A 112 -16.17 7.54 -3.39
N GLY A 113 -15.77 7.87 -2.15
CA GLY A 113 -16.50 7.46 -0.95
C GLY A 113 -16.20 6.04 -0.47
N ARG A 114 -15.25 5.34 -1.08
CA ARG A 114 -14.90 3.95 -0.80
C ARG A 114 -13.41 3.78 -0.54
N VAL A 115 -13.04 2.70 0.13
CA VAL A 115 -11.64 2.32 0.34
C VAL A 115 -11.36 1.01 -0.38
N TYR A 116 -10.60 1.08 -1.47
CA TYR A 116 -10.09 -0.11 -2.14
C TYR A 116 -8.78 -0.52 -1.51
N PHE A 117 -8.54 -1.82 -1.37
CA PHE A 117 -7.28 -2.32 -0.82
C PHE A 117 -6.97 -3.74 -1.28
N CYS A 118 -5.72 -4.08 -1.27
CA CYS A 118 -5.23 -5.43 -1.55
C CYS A 118 -5.38 -6.31 -0.31
N HIS A 119 -6.18 -7.36 -0.37
CA HIS A 119 -6.17 -8.47 0.60
C HIS A 119 -5.15 -9.50 0.13
N SER A 120 -3.88 -9.11 0.25
CA SER A 120 -2.76 -9.65 -0.52
C SER A 120 -2.51 -11.13 -0.33
N GLY A 121 -2.64 -11.62 0.92
CA GLY A 121 -2.45 -13.04 1.23
C GLY A 121 -3.41 -13.96 0.51
N LEU A 122 -4.62 -13.48 0.19
CA LEU A 122 -5.62 -14.22 -0.59
C LEU A 122 -5.58 -13.91 -2.09
N GLY A 123 -4.80 -12.90 -2.51
CA GLY A 123 -4.79 -12.44 -3.89
C GLY A 123 -6.05 -11.65 -4.27
N HIS A 124 -6.78 -11.12 -3.29
CA HIS A 124 -8.02 -10.41 -3.58
C HIS A 124 -7.79 -8.89 -3.70
N LEU A 125 -8.62 -8.26 -4.52
CA LEU A 125 -8.92 -6.84 -4.50
C LEU A 125 -10.23 -6.65 -3.75
N ASN A 126 -10.22 -5.89 -2.66
CA ASN A 126 -11.38 -5.65 -1.82
C ASN A 126 -11.81 -4.18 -1.85
N CYS A 127 -13.08 -3.94 -1.58
CA CYS A 127 -13.66 -2.62 -1.37
C CYS A 127 -14.36 -2.58 -0.01
N TYR A 128 -14.04 -1.58 0.81
CA TYR A 128 -14.74 -1.27 2.05
C TYR A 128 -15.63 -0.04 1.86
N HIS A 129 -16.87 -0.13 2.34
CA HIS A 129 -17.90 0.92 2.28
C HIS A 129 -18.05 1.58 3.65
N PRO A 130 -17.47 2.77 3.89
CA PRO A 130 -17.51 3.40 5.21
C PRO A 130 -18.92 3.74 5.72
N ASP A 131 -19.85 4.00 4.81
CA ASP A 131 -21.24 4.38 5.17
C ASP A 131 -22.04 3.20 5.73
N THR A 132 -21.77 1.98 5.24
CA THR A 132 -22.50 0.76 5.66
C THR A 132 -21.66 -0.14 6.58
N GLY A 133 -20.33 0.02 6.58
CA GLY A 133 -19.41 -0.87 7.29
C GLY A 133 -19.18 -2.21 6.57
N GLU A 134 -19.70 -2.37 5.36
CA GLU A 134 -19.59 -3.60 4.59
C GLU A 134 -18.27 -3.65 3.81
N MET A 135 -17.79 -4.88 3.60
CA MET A 135 -16.64 -5.17 2.73
C MET A 135 -17.04 -6.18 1.67
N GLU A 136 -16.66 -5.93 0.43
CA GLU A 136 -16.87 -6.83 -0.69
C GLU A 136 -15.55 -7.22 -1.38
N VAL A 137 -15.52 -8.39 -2.00
CA VAL A 137 -14.44 -8.83 -2.88
C VAL A 137 -14.78 -8.37 -4.30
N ILE A 138 -13.95 -7.48 -4.85
CA ILE A 138 -14.11 -6.98 -6.23
C ILE A 138 -13.57 -8.00 -7.23
N ALA A 139 -12.42 -8.61 -6.92
CA ALA A 139 -11.80 -9.61 -7.78
C ALA A 139 -10.87 -10.53 -7.00
N GLU A 140 -10.74 -11.78 -7.48
CA GLU A 140 -9.73 -12.76 -7.10
C GLU A 140 -8.67 -12.83 -8.20
N LEU A 141 -7.40 -12.65 -7.86
CA LEU A 141 -6.30 -12.47 -8.80
C LEU A 141 -5.21 -13.53 -8.61
N PRO A 142 -4.53 -13.92 -9.69
CA PRO A 142 -3.53 -14.99 -9.64
C PRO A 142 -2.17 -14.49 -9.15
N GLY A 143 -2.09 -14.04 -7.90
CA GLY A 143 -0.85 -13.57 -7.30
C GLY A 143 -1.07 -12.75 -6.03
N PHE A 144 0.02 -12.44 -5.35
CA PHE A 144 0.01 -11.57 -4.18
C PHE A 144 -0.25 -10.13 -4.63
N THR A 145 -1.44 -9.60 -4.32
CA THR A 145 -1.84 -8.25 -4.73
C THR A 145 -1.08 -7.19 -3.93
N ARG A 146 -0.50 -6.19 -4.63
CA ARG A 146 0.20 -5.08 -3.99
C ARG A 146 0.40 -3.92 -4.96
N GLY A 147 0.17 -2.70 -4.49
CA GLY A 147 0.17 -1.50 -5.32
C GLY A 147 -1.17 -1.29 -6.00
N ILE A 148 -1.80 -0.15 -5.73
CA ILE A 148 -3.03 0.31 -6.37
C ILE A 148 -2.84 1.77 -6.76
N ASP A 149 -3.20 2.11 -8.00
CA ASP A 149 -3.43 3.49 -8.40
C ASP A 149 -4.64 3.59 -9.32
N ILE A 150 -5.25 4.78 -9.39
CA ILE A 150 -6.54 4.98 -10.07
C ILE A 150 -6.45 6.19 -11.00
N TYR A 151 -6.87 6.00 -12.24
CA TYR A 151 -7.02 7.07 -13.24
C TYR A 151 -8.42 7.08 -13.81
N GLY A 152 -9.21 8.09 -13.47
CA GLY A 152 -10.62 8.14 -13.83
C GLY A 152 -11.38 6.94 -13.28
N SER A 153 -11.99 6.14 -14.16
CA SER A 153 -12.67 4.89 -13.81
C SER A 153 -11.80 3.63 -13.98
N ILE A 154 -10.49 3.80 -14.21
CA ILE A 154 -9.59 2.69 -14.40
C ILE A 154 -8.70 2.55 -13.16
N MET A 155 -8.73 1.36 -12.54
CA MET A 155 -7.85 0.99 -11.44
C MET A 155 -6.75 0.05 -11.93
N PHE A 156 -5.53 0.29 -11.48
CA PHE A 156 -4.35 -0.51 -11.73
C PHE A 156 -3.98 -1.24 -10.45
N VAL A 157 -3.86 -2.58 -10.52
CA VAL A 157 -3.53 -3.42 -9.37
C VAL A 157 -2.31 -4.27 -9.70
N GLY A 158 -1.26 -4.14 -8.88
CA GLY A 158 -0.04 -4.91 -9.00
C GLY A 158 -0.17 -6.30 -8.42
N LEU A 159 0.43 -7.27 -9.10
CA LEU A 159 0.55 -8.65 -8.65
C LEU A 159 2.00 -9.07 -8.58
N SER A 160 2.34 -9.74 -7.50
CA SER A 160 3.65 -10.34 -7.28
C SER A 160 3.59 -11.85 -7.32
N ARG A 161 4.60 -12.46 -7.93
CA ARG A 161 4.83 -13.90 -7.89
C ARG A 161 5.38 -14.29 -6.52
N LYS A 162 5.09 -15.50 -6.08
CA LYS A 162 5.70 -16.06 -4.87
C LYS A 162 7.23 -16.13 -5.00
N ARG A 163 7.94 -15.71 -3.94
CA ARG A 163 9.39 -15.93 -3.79
C ARG A 163 9.66 -17.25 -3.08
N GLN A 164 10.85 -17.79 -3.27
CA GLN A 164 11.32 -18.96 -2.51
C GLN A 164 11.42 -18.70 -1.00
N SER A 165 11.65 -17.44 -0.61
CA SER A 165 11.74 -16.99 0.78
C SER A 165 10.38 -16.70 1.44
N ASP A 166 9.29 -16.72 0.68
CA ASP A 166 7.98 -16.36 1.21
C ASP A 166 7.44 -17.49 2.09
N VAL A 167 6.96 -17.09 3.27
CA VAL A 167 6.30 -18.04 4.19
C VAL A 167 5.03 -18.55 3.52
N THR A 168 4.94 -19.86 3.39
CA THR A 168 3.71 -20.54 3.00
C THR A 168 2.87 -20.78 4.24
N SER A 169 1.65 -20.23 4.24
CA SER A 169 0.63 -20.61 5.22
C SER A 169 -0.56 -21.19 4.49
N PRO A 170 -1.25 -22.18 5.04
CA PRO A 170 -2.45 -22.75 4.42
C PRO A 170 -3.47 -21.66 4.08
N GLY A 171 -4.06 -21.77 2.89
CA GLY A 171 -5.07 -20.83 2.40
C GLY A 171 -4.54 -19.53 1.81
N LEU A 172 -3.23 -19.24 1.83
CA LEU A 172 -2.67 -18.09 1.14
C LEU A 172 -2.51 -18.36 -0.37
N VAL A 173 -2.66 -17.33 -1.19
CA VAL A 173 -2.45 -17.40 -2.65
C VAL A 173 -1.04 -17.88 -3.02
N THR A 174 -0.08 -17.68 -2.13
CA THR A 174 1.31 -18.13 -2.28
C THR A 174 1.51 -19.63 -1.97
N GLU A 175 0.48 -20.36 -1.56
CA GLU A 175 0.58 -21.82 -1.33
C GLU A 175 0.93 -22.56 -2.62
N ASP A 176 0.32 -22.16 -3.75
CA ASP A 176 0.61 -22.72 -5.07
C ASP A 176 1.39 -21.71 -5.93
N SER A 177 2.71 -21.85 -5.94
CA SER A 177 3.60 -20.91 -6.64
C SER A 177 3.46 -20.94 -8.17
N GLU A 178 3.04 -22.07 -8.74
CA GLU A 178 2.91 -22.22 -10.21
C GLU A 178 1.72 -21.42 -10.75
N LYS A 179 0.73 -21.15 -9.89
CA LYS A 179 -0.44 -20.33 -10.23
C LYS A 179 -0.22 -18.83 -10.08
N THR A 180 0.89 -18.40 -9.47
CA THR A 180 1.14 -16.97 -9.28
C THR A 180 1.88 -16.36 -10.46
N CYS A 181 1.53 -15.11 -10.79
CA CYS A 181 2.23 -14.34 -11.82
C CYS A 181 2.52 -12.91 -11.34
N SER A 182 3.50 -12.28 -12.01
CA SER A 182 3.85 -10.89 -11.76
C SER A 182 3.35 -10.00 -12.89
N GLY A 183 2.75 -8.86 -12.55
CA GLY A 183 2.19 -7.96 -13.54
C GLY A 183 1.25 -6.91 -12.96
N ILE A 184 0.52 -6.24 -13.85
CA ILE A 184 -0.48 -5.24 -13.50
C ILE A 184 -1.81 -5.63 -14.15
N TRP A 185 -2.88 -5.65 -13.36
CA TRP A 185 -4.25 -5.84 -13.84
C TRP A 185 -5.00 -4.51 -13.84
N LEU A 186 -5.71 -4.25 -14.93
CA LEU A 186 -6.50 -3.06 -15.14
C LEU A 186 -7.98 -3.41 -14.99
N PHE A 187 -8.66 -2.69 -14.12
CA PHE A 187 -10.10 -2.85 -13.85
C PHE A 187 -10.86 -1.62 -14.25
N ASN A 188 -12.05 -1.82 -14.80
CA ASN A 188 -13.06 -0.79 -14.86
C ASN A 188 -13.81 -0.75 -13.51
N LEU A 189 -13.76 0.38 -12.80
CA LEU A 189 -14.39 0.56 -11.49
C LEU A 189 -15.92 0.58 -11.53
N ASP A 190 -16.51 0.90 -12.68
CA ASP A 190 -17.97 0.95 -12.84
C ASP A 190 -18.57 -0.45 -13.06
N THR A 191 -17.82 -1.33 -13.74
CA THR A 191 -18.29 -2.69 -14.08
C THR A 191 -17.61 -3.79 -13.27
N HIS A 192 -16.52 -3.48 -12.57
CA HIS A 192 -15.60 -4.41 -11.86
C HIS A 192 -14.97 -5.47 -12.79
N GLU A 193 -14.96 -5.21 -14.11
CA GLU A 193 -14.38 -6.12 -15.09
C GLU A 193 -12.90 -5.84 -15.34
N VAL A 194 -12.13 -6.89 -15.56
CA VAL A 194 -10.75 -6.79 -16.05
C VAL A 194 -10.76 -6.33 -17.49
N ILE A 195 -10.20 -5.15 -17.78
CA ILE A 195 -10.12 -4.58 -19.14
C ILE A 195 -8.76 -4.77 -19.80
N GLY A 196 -7.75 -5.19 -19.05
CA GLY A 196 -6.43 -5.45 -19.58
C GLY A 196 -5.46 -5.99 -18.54
N THR A 197 -4.34 -6.55 -19.02
CA THR A 197 -3.26 -7.04 -18.17
C THR A 197 -1.90 -6.74 -18.80
N ILE A 198 -0.94 -6.35 -17.97
CA ILE A 198 0.48 -6.25 -18.31
C ILE A 198 1.20 -7.33 -17.51
N LYS A 199 1.71 -8.36 -18.19
CA LYS A 199 2.44 -9.45 -17.53
C LYS A 199 3.94 -9.23 -17.70
N PHE A 200 4.67 -9.27 -16.58
CA PHE A 200 6.12 -9.20 -16.60
C PHE A 200 6.73 -10.57 -16.86
N GLN A 201 7.78 -10.57 -17.65
CA GLN A 201 8.59 -11.75 -17.98
C GLN A 201 10.02 -11.58 -17.45
N GLY A 202 10.73 -12.69 -17.28
CA GLY A 202 12.10 -12.66 -16.77
C GLY A 202 12.16 -12.47 -15.25
N ASN A 203 12.99 -11.55 -14.78
CA ASN A 203 13.36 -11.41 -13.36
C ASN A 203 12.51 -10.42 -12.57
N VAL A 204 11.35 -9.99 -13.09
CA VAL A 204 10.43 -9.11 -12.36
C VAL A 204 9.41 -9.97 -11.63
N ASP A 205 9.72 -10.36 -10.41
CA ASP A 205 8.84 -11.22 -9.60
C ASP A 205 7.98 -10.43 -8.62
N GLN A 206 8.38 -9.20 -8.27
CA GLN A 206 7.73 -8.43 -7.21
C GLN A 206 7.35 -7.03 -7.70
N ILE A 207 6.12 -6.65 -7.43
CA ILE A 207 5.63 -5.27 -7.50
C ILE A 207 5.53 -4.74 -6.07
N TYR A 208 6.14 -3.60 -5.81
CA TYR A 208 6.06 -2.95 -4.51
C TYR A 208 4.88 -1.99 -4.44
N ASP A 209 4.78 -1.12 -5.44
CA ASP A 209 3.70 -0.16 -5.57
C ASP A 209 3.50 0.23 -7.04
N ILE A 210 2.41 0.94 -7.34
CA ILE A 210 2.08 1.50 -8.65
C ILE A 210 1.81 2.99 -8.47
N ALA A 211 2.36 3.79 -9.36
CA ALA A 211 2.05 5.21 -9.46
C ALA A 211 1.88 5.60 -10.93
N ILE A 212 0.79 6.26 -11.24
CA ILE A 212 0.49 6.78 -12.58
C ILE A 212 1.07 8.17 -12.72
N LEU A 213 1.92 8.37 -13.71
CA LEU A 213 2.47 9.67 -14.04
C LEU A 213 1.54 10.37 -15.04
N TYR A 214 0.71 11.29 -14.52
CA TYR A 214 -0.25 12.03 -15.32
C TYR A 214 0.42 12.92 -16.36
N ASN A 215 -0.18 13.01 -17.55
CA ASN A 215 0.28 13.88 -18.65
C ASN A 215 1.73 13.62 -19.10
N THR A 216 2.24 12.40 -18.87
CA THR A 216 3.62 12.02 -19.18
C THR A 216 3.62 10.87 -20.17
N SER A 217 4.20 11.09 -21.38
CA SER A 217 4.25 10.06 -22.42
C SER A 217 5.52 9.21 -22.40
N PHE A 218 6.63 9.80 -21.98
CA PHE A 218 7.95 9.14 -21.97
C PHE A 218 8.69 9.47 -20.66
N PRO A 219 8.26 8.91 -19.51
CA PRO A 219 8.90 9.16 -18.23
C PRO A 219 10.30 8.54 -18.18
N GLU A 220 11.23 9.26 -17.60
CA GLU A 220 12.56 8.77 -17.27
C GLU A 220 12.84 9.09 -15.79
N VAL A 221 13.18 8.07 -15.01
CA VAL A 221 13.62 8.24 -13.62
C VAL A 221 15.15 8.27 -13.62
N ILE A 222 15.73 9.37 -13.19
CA ILE A 222 17.17 9.56 -13.13
C ILE A 222 17.59 9.98 -11.72
N GLU A 223 18.80 9.58 -11.34
CA GLU A 223 19.38 9.98 -10.05
C GLU A 223 19.69 11.50 -10.01
N PRO A 224 19.62 12.14 -8.83
CA PRO A 224 19.86 13.57 -8.69
C PRO A 224 21.25 14.04 -9.17
N ASP A 225 22.26 13.17 -9.14
CA ASP A 225 23.62 13.43 -9.60
C ASP A 225 23.86 13.07 -11.08
N HIS A 226 22.85 12.56 -11.78
CA HIS A 226 22.95 12.22 -13.18
C HIS A 226 23.33 13.42 -14.04
N PRO A 227 24.26 13.30 -15.02
CA PRO A 227 24.75 14.44 -15.82
C PRO A 227 23.65 15.26 -16.52
N ARG A 228 22.53 14.63 -16.89
CA ARG A 228 21.38 15.32 -17.51
C ARG A 228 20.71 16.33 -16.58
N MET A 229 20.82 16.16 -15.25
CA MET A 229 20.27 17.09 -14.26
C MET A 229 20.94 18.46 -14.30
N ARG A 230 22.18 18.55 -14.81
CA ARG A 230 22.89 19.83 -14.98
C ARG A 230 22.23 20.75 -16.02
N ASN A 231 21.44 20.20 -16.92
CA ASN A 231 20.75 20.93 -17.99
C ASN A 231 19.23 21.06 -17.73
N HIS A 232 18.79 20.77 -16.51
CA HIS A 232 17.40 20.93 -16.12
C HIS A 232 17.17 22.34 -15.57
N PHE A 233 16.13 23.01 -16.07
CA PHE A 233 15.73 24.34 -15.64
C PHE A 233 14.26 24.34 -15.24
N SER A 234 13.95 25.08 -14.19
CA SER A 234 12.59 25.32 -13.74
C SER A 234 12.39 26.82 -13.50
N HIS A 235 11.33 27.40 -14.03
CA HIS A 235 10.95 28.78 -13.72
C HIS A 235 9.41 28.95 -13.82
N PRO A 236 8.83 29.98 -13.19
CA PRO A 236 7.38 30.13 -13.09
C PRO A 236 6.62 30.24 -14.43
N GLY A 237 7.30 30.44 -15.53
CA GLY A 237 6.69 30.51 -16.87
C GLY A 237 6.83 29.22 -17.69
N LEU A 238 7.42 28.15 -17.15
CA LEU A 238 7.42 26.84 -17.80
C LEU A 238 6.16 26.07 -17.42
N PRO A 239 5.48 25.43 -18.39
CA PRO A 239 4.40 24.52 -18.06
C PRO A 239 4.94 23.34 -17.23
N THR A 240 4.24 23.04 -16.14
CA THR A 240 4.48 21.88 -15.29
C THR A 240 3.96 20.60 -15.92
#